data_dc17aa3412e88c4736633a2a5e304b09
#
_entry.id   dc17aa3412e88c4736633a2a5e304b09
#
_cell.length_a   1.000
_cell.length_b   1.000
_cell.length_c   1.000
_cell.angle_alpha   90.00
_cell.angle_beta   90.00
_cell.angle_gamma   90.00
#
_symmetry.space_group_name_H-M   'P 1'
#
loop_
_entity.id
_entity.type
_entity.pdbx_description
1 polymer ?
#
loop_
_entity_poly.entity_id
_entity_poly.type
_entity_poly.pdbx_seq_one_letter_code
_entity_poly.pdbx_strand_id
1 'polypeptide(L)'
;MNPKLPYVLLVGAAVIIFILSCMLLSRGRQSPSCDSQPHVVEKMGSTSQSLVFADLTPEELAQVVRYLQGNLGVPLVDASRAKPSDNCIASVDLQVPAKAEVLRFLDEGGARPPREALAVLYFGNQPEPNVTEYVVGPLPTPAYHRDVTVQKYGGKVPYHRRLMLGSENEQVGAFLEKVAFAAAPTFLKEVFEYDGTNVAFQIAAPHGFRSGDRKSWFVLFQNVSGFFVHPVGLEVLVDHSSLDISRWAVSKVFYNGQYYRDMIQLESAYVQGRISVEKVKKAPRDGDFSSMKPRAPSAALFPLQYEPQGPRYSVRDNRVLFQAWSFAFGMSVHRGLRLFDIRHKGERVAYEISVQEALSVYGSNCPGGMSTRYMDGSFGIGHYTSPLVRGVDCPYLATYRDVHYLAHSQVSRVSKSALCIFEQNLGSPLRRHYSNLQSLFYGGLVNSVLVIRSITTIGNYDYVWDFIFYQNGAIEGKVQATGYASSSFLHGDGLRYGNRVWEHTLGTVHTHSINYKVDLDVGGRSGSSFNACCYTGKP
;
A
#
# COMPACT_ATOMS: atom_id res chain seq x y z
N MET A 1 -6.52 -86.68 30.91
CA MET A 1 -6.33 -85.53 30.00
C MET A 1 -4.82 -85.34 29.81
N ASN A 2 -4.43 -85.36 28.57
CA ASN A 2 -2.98 -85.29 28.25
C ASN A 2 -2.44 -83.89 28.56
N PRO A 3 -1.50 -83.69 29.48
CA PRO A 3 -1.07 -82.36 29.94
C PRO A 3 -0.34 -81.53 28.88
N LYS A 4 -0.07 -82.10 27.71
CA LYS A 4 0.55 -81.43 26.57
C LYS A 4 -0.42 -80.67 25.66
N LEU A 5 -1.74 -80.93 25.76
CA LEU A 5 -2.74 -80.29 24.90
C LEU A 5 -2.89 -78.75 25.14
N PRO A 6 -2.94 -78.28 26.41
CA PRO A 6 -3.02 -76.82 26.65
C PRO A 6 -1.78 -76.07 26.23
N TYR A 7 -0.62 -76.70 26.26
CA TYR A 7 0.64 -76.06 25.85
C TYR A 7 0.69 -75.84 24.32
N VAL A 8 0.25 -76.83 23.56
CA VAL A 8 0.18 -76.72 22.08
C VAL A 8 -0.82 -75.67 21.65
N LEU A 9 -1.96 -75.53 22.35
CA LEU A 9 -2.94 -74.49 22.09
C LEU A 9 -2.46 -73.10 22.44
N LEU A 10 -1.67 -72.95 23.50
CA LEU A 10 -1.06 -71.67 23.89
C LEU A 10 0.03 -71.23 22.91
N VAL A 11 0.87 -72.11 22.44
CA VAL A 11 1.87 -71.84 21.42
C VAL A 11 1.21 -71.48 20.08
N GLY A 12 0.15 -72.18 19.69
CA GLY A 12 -0.62 -71.88 18.50
C GLY A 12 -1.27 -70.49 18.55
N ALA A 13 -1.85 -70.13 19.69
CA ALA A 13 -2.46 -68.82 19.89
C ALA A 13 -1.39 -67.71 19.86
N ALA A 14 -0.20 -67.91 20.46
CA ALA A 14 0.91 -66.94 20.43
C ALA A 14 1.43 -66.73 19.02
N VAL A 15 1.53 -67.77 18.18
CA VAL A 15 1.95 -67.66 16.79
C VAL A 15 0.92 -66.88 15.96
N ILE A 16 -0.37 -67.16 16.17
CA ILE A 16 -1.45 -66.45 15.47
C ILE A 16 -1.46 -64.94 15.85
N ILE A 17 -1.29 -64.64 17.15
CA ILE A 17 -1.21 -63.24 17.60
C ILE A 17 0.04 -62.55 17.01
N PHE A 18 1.16 -63.24 16.93
CA PHE A 18 2.37 -62.68 16.30
C PHE A 18 2.17 -62.43 14.80
N ILE A 19 1.58 -63.34 14.06
CA ILE A 19 1.28 -63.18 12.64
C ILE A 19 0.27 -62.04 12.42
N LEU A 20 -0.76 -61.94 13.24
CA LEU A 20 -1.75 -60.86 13.17
C LEU A 20 -1.09 -59.50 13.53
N SER A 21 -0.22 -59.45 14.50
CA SER A 21 0.52 -58.27 14.86
C SER A 21 1.48 -57.82 13.73
N CYS A 22 2.18 -58.76 13.11
CA CYS A 22 3.00 -58.48 11.92
C CYS A 22 2.18 -57.98 10.73
N MET A 23 1.01 -58.57 10.51
CA MET A 23 0.08 -58.10 9.46
C MET A 23 -0.51 -56.71 9.75
N LEU A 24 -0.80 -56.41 11.00
CA LEU A 24 -1.23 -55.06 11.42
C LEU A 24 -0.11 -54.03 11.30
N LEU A 25 1.12 -54.39 11.69
CA LEU A 25 2.26 -53.52 11.54
C LEU A 25 2.68 -53.31 10.09
N SER A 26 2.52 -54.28 9.24
CA SER A 26 2.74 -54.14 7.80
C SER A 26 1.66 -53.32 7.09
N ARG A 27 0.39 -53.44 7.54
CA ARG A 27 -0.70 -52.57 7.07
C ARG A 27 -0.58 -51.12 7.56
N GLY A 28 -0.02 -50.91 8.76
CA GLY A 28 0.26 -49.54 9.28
C GLY A 28 1.39 -48.81 8.56
N ARG A 29 2.18 -49.47 7.71
CA ARG A 29 3.21 -48.87 6.87
C ARG A 29 2.81 -48.58 5.43
N GLN A 30 1.62 -48.96 5.01
CA GLN A 30 1.02 -48.40 3.82
C GLN A 30 0.22 -47.16 4.23
N SER A 31 0.95 -46.05 4.54
CA SER A 31 0.39 -44.75 4.24
C SER A 31 -0.11 -44.86 2.81
N PRO A 32 -1.36 -44.45 2.50
CA PRO A 32 -1.72 -44.26 1.11
C PRO A 32 -0.67 -43.32 0.56
N SER A 33 0.24 -43.79 -0.29
CA SER A 33 0.94 -42.94 -1.18
C SER A 33 -0.19 -42.29 -1.99
N CYS A 34 -0.58 -41.08 -1.63
CA CYS A 34 -1.03 -40.19 -2.67
C CYS A 34 0.06 -40.35 -3.75
N ASP A 35 -0.27 -40.92 -4.89
CA ASP A 35 0.49 -40.76 -6.08
C ASP A 35 0.65 -39.23 -6.20
N SER A 36 1.69 -38.73 -5.59
CA SER A 36 2.25 -37.49 -6.00
C SER A 36 2.63 -37.76 -7.45
N GLN A 37 1.71 -37.39 -8.35
CA GLN A 37 2.15 -37.07 -9.69
C GLN A 37 3.48 -36.35 -9.47
N PRO A 38 4.56 -36.74 -10.12
CA PRO A 38 5.83 -36.09 -9.95
C PRO A 38 5.50 -34.62 -10.08
N HIS A 39 5.68 -33.87 -8.97
CA HIS A 39 5.70 -32.42 -9.06
C HIS A 39 6.63 -32.22 -10.26
N VAL A 40 6.09 -31.71 -11.34
CA VAL A 40 6.91 -31.21 -12.42
C VAL A 40 7.74 -30.18 -11.70
N VAL A 41 8.91 -30.63 -11.24
CA VAL A 41 9.98 -29.74 -10.83
C VAL A 41 10.27 -29.04 -12.15
N GLU A 42 9.52 -27.97 -12.38
CA GLU A 42 9.80 -27.04 -13.43
C GLU A 42 11.31 -26.85 -13.33
N LYS A 43 12.06 -27.23 -14.35
CA LYS A 43 13.49 -26.97 -14.42
C LYS A 43 13.58 -25.51 -14.08
N MET A 44 13.98 -25.22 -12.83
CA MET A 44 14.04 -23.87 -12.29
C MET A 44 14.81 -23.05 -13.31
N GLY A 45 14.07 -22.30 -14.14
CA GLY A 45 14.69 -21.27 -14.94
C GLY A 45 15.55 -20.48 -13.97
N SER A 46 16.81 -20.32 -14.31
CA SER A 46 17.81 -19.69 -13.44
C SER A 46 17.17 -18.59 -12.60
N THR A 47 17.38 -18.59 -11.28
CA THR A 47 16.94 -17.51 -10.37
C THR A 47 17.33 -16.13 -10.87
N SER A 48 18.31 -16.04 -11.76
CA SER A 48 18.72 -14.81 -12.44
C SER A 48 17.64 -14.20 -13.36
N GLN A 49 16.65 -14.97 -13.83
CA GLN A 49 15.65 -14.45 -14.77
C GLN A 49 14.65 -13.51 -14.09
N SER A 50 14.17 -13.83 -12.89
CA SER A 50 13.22 -12.97 -12.15
C SER A 50 13.84 -11.65 -11.68
N LEU A 51 15.18 -11.61 -11.59
CA LEU A 51 15.91 -10.40 -11.15
C LEU A 51 15.76 -9.22 -12.12
N VAL A 52 15.23 -9.43 -13.32
CA VAL A 52 14.86 -8.33 -14.23
C VAL A 52 13.75 -7.44 -13.64
N PHE A 53 12.93 -8.00 -12.75
CA PHE A 53 11.84 -7.31 -12.05
C PHE A 53 12.15 -6.98 -10.59
N ALA A 54 13.33 -7.34 -10.08
CA ALA A 54 13.68 -7.11 -8.69
C ALA A 54 13.87 -5.62 -8.40
N ASP A 55 13.39 -5.18 -7.25
CA ASP A 55 13.56 -3.80 -6.80
C ASP A 55 15.03 -3.40 -6.74
N LEU A 56 15.29 -2.09 -6.77
CA LEU A 56 16.65 -1.57 -6.66
C LEU A 56 17.22 -1.84 -5.26
N THR A 57 18.48 -2.26 -5.22
CA THR A 57 19.18 -2.44 -3.94
C THR A 57 19.56 -1.09 -3.34
N PRO A 58 19.83 -1.00 -2.02
CA PRO A 58 20.33 0.24 -1.41
C PRO A 58 21.57 0.80 -2.10
N GLU A 59 22.46 -0.09 -2.56
CA GLU A 59 23.70 0.26 -3.26
C GLU A 59 23.38 0.87 -4.64
N GLU A 60 22.47 0.27 -5.40
CA GLU A 60 22.02 0.79 -6.69
C GLU A 60 21.34 2.15 -6.53
N LEU A 61 20.45 2.32 -5.54
CA LEU A 61 19.82 3.59 -5.21
C LEU A 61 20.86 4.67 -4.89
N ALA A 62 21.87 4.34 -4.07
CA ALA A 62 22.95 5.26 -3.73
C ALA A 62 23.83 5.61 -4.94
N GLN A 63 24.07 4.66 -5.86
CA GLN A 63 24.81 4.92 -7.10
C GLN A 63 24.04 5.87 -8.03
N VAL A 64 22.73 5.69 -8.17
CA VAL A 64 21.88 6.59 -8.97
C VAL A 64 21.93 8.02 -8.43
N VAL A 65 21.79 8.19 -7.11
CA VAL A 65 21.86 9.52 -6.47
C VAL A 65 23.22 10.18 -6.73
N ARG A 66 24.33 9.47 -6.47
CA ARG A 66 25.69 10.01 -6.71
C ARG A 66 25.92 10.37 -8.17
N TYR A 67 25.47 9.50 -9.08
CA TYR A 67 25.59 9.76 -10.50
C TYR A 67 24.85 11.03 -10.93
N LEU A 68 23.58 11.21 -10.49
CA LEU A 68 22.80 12.39 -10.81
C LEU A 68 23.40 13.66 -10.21
N GLN A 69 23.89 13.62 -8.97
CA GLN A 69 24.57 14.74 -8.32
C GLN A 69 25.82 15.19 -9.08
N GLY A 70 26.56 14.25 -9.66
CA GLY A 70 27.80 14.54 -10.39
C GLY A 70 27.62 14.92 -11.85
N ASN A 71 26.50 14.54 -12.50
CA ASN A 71 26.38 14.60 -13.97
C ASN A 71 25.24 15.49 -14.49
N LEU A 72 24.36 16.01 -13.65
CA LEU A 72 23.26 16.90 -14.09
C LEU A 72 23.70 18.36 -14.26
N GLY A 73 24.89 18.74 -13.77
CA GLY A 73 25.40 20.11 -13.88
C GLY A 73 24.65 21.16 -13.05
N VAL A 74 23.73 20.72 -12.18
CA VAL A 74 22.96 21.58 -11.27
C VAL A 74 23.01 21.02 -9.84
N PRO A 75 23.03 21.91 -8.81
CA PRO A 75 23.01 21.44 -7.43
C PRO A 75 21.67 20.76 -7.10
N LEU A 76 21.74 19.63 -6.40
CA LEU A 76 20.59 18.91 -5.88
C LEU A 76 20.56 18.95 -4.36
N VAL A 77 19.50 19.52 -3.80
CA VAL A 77 19.25 19.55 -2.35
C VAL A 77 18.52 18.25 -1.94
N ASP A 78 18.79 17.76 -0.74
CA ASP A 78 18.03 16.63 -0.20
C ASP A 78 16.54 16.99 -0.08
N ALA A 79 15.68 16.17 -0.67
CA ALA A 79 14.24 16.42 -0.72
C ALA A 79 13.59 16.49 0.67
N SER A 80 14.20 15.90 1.70
CA SER A 80 13.74 16.00 3.10
C SER A 80 13.81 17.41 3.68
N ARG A 81 14.56 18.32 3.07
CA ARG A 81 14.74 19.71 3.50
C ARG A 81 14.64 20.72 2.35
N ALA A 82 14.30 20.26 1.15
CA ALA A 82 14.22 21.13 -0.03
C ALA A 82 13.09 22.15 0.10
N LYS A 83 13.36 23.36 -0.37
CA LYS A 83 12.36 24.41 -0.57
C LYS A 83 11.72 24.26 -1.96
N PRO A 84 10.56 24.87 -2.21
CA PRO A 84 9.96 24.86 -3.54
C PRO A 84 10.87 25.41 -4.65
N SER A 85 11.80 26.30 -4.30
CA SER A 85 12.79 26.88 -5.23
C SER A 85 14.04 26.03 -5.45
N ASP A 86 14.17 24.87 -4.81
CA ASP A 86 15.35 24.02 -4.94
C ASP A 86 15.17 22.97 -6.02
N ASN A 87 16.30 22.41 -6.52
CA ASN A 87 16.29 21.20 -7.31
C ASN A 87 16.50 20.00 -6.38
N CYS A 88 15.72 18.94 -6.55
CA CYS A 88 15.85 17.73 -5.73
C CYS A 88 15.43 16.45 -6.47
N ILE A 89 15.89 15.31 -5.97
CA ILE A 89 15.40 14.00 -6.38
C ILE A 89 14.18 13.68 -5.52
N ALA A 90 13.00 13.57 -6.14
CA ALA A 90 11.76 13.27 -5.44
C ALA A 90 11.63 11.78 -5.13
N SER A 91 11.94 10.91 -6.11
CA SER A 91 11.90 9.45 -5.94
C SER A 91 12.79 8.74 -6.96
N VAL A 92 13.19 7.52 -6.62
CA VAL A 92 13.88 6.61 -7.53
C VAL A 92 13.24 5.22 -7.41
N ASP A 93 12.86 4.65 -8.55
CA ASP A 93 12.25 3.33 -8.67
C ASP A 93 12.98 2.49 -9.73
N LEU A 94 12.70 1.18 -9.77
CA LEU A 94 13.13 0.35 -10.89
C LEU A 94 12.44 0.80 -12.18
N GLN A 95 13.22 1.10 -13.22
CA GLN A 95 12.71 1.18 -14.58
C GLN A 95 12.50 -0.24 -15.10
N VAL A 96 11.26 -0.69 -15.16
CA VAL A 96 10.93 -1.99 -15.75
C VAL A 96 11.24 -1.93 -17.26
N PRO A 97 12.05 -2.84 -17.80
CA PRO A 97 12.36 -2.84 -19.21
C PRO A 97 11.12 -3.07 -20.09
N ALA A 98 11.21 -2.75 -21.37
CA ALA A 98 10.11 -2.95 -22.31
C ALA A 98 9.70 -4.43 -22.38
N LYS A 99 8.38 -4.71 -22.39
CA LYS A 99 7.82 -6.07 -22.41
C LYS A 99 8.46 -6.95 -23.49
N ALA A 100 8.62 -6.42 -24.70
CA ALA A 100 9.19 -7.17 -25.82
C ALA A 100 10.64 -7.63 -25.56
N GLU A 101 11.45 -6.82 -24.90
CA GLU A 101 12.83 -7.16 -24.53
C GLU A 101 12.87 -8.22 -23.44
N VAL A 102 12.01 -8.06 -22.43
CA VAL A 102 11.88 -9.02 -21.34
C VAL A 102 11.40 -10.37 -21.85
N LEU A 103 10.41 -10.40 -22.74
CA LEU A 103 9.90 -11.66 -23.32
C LEU A 103 10.96 -12.38 -24.17
N ARG A 104 11.74 -11.65 -24.96
CA ARG A 104 12.87 -12.24 -25.68
C ARG A 104 13.88 -12.87 -24.73
N PHE A 105 14.18 -12.20 -23.62
CA PHE A 105 15.09 -12.75 -22.62
C PHE A 105 14.52 -13.99 -21.91
N LEU A 106 13.26 -13.92 -21.43
CA LEU A 106 12.67 -14.99 -20.64
C LEU A 106 12.30 -16.23 -21.44
N ASP A 107 11.82 -16.05 -22.68
CA ASP A 107 11.21 -17.13 -23.47
C ASP A 107 12.10 -17.60 -24.64
N GLU A 108 12.95 -16.74 -25.19
CA GLU A 108 13.71 -17.01 -26.42
C GLU A 108 15.23 -17.11 -26.17
N GLY A 109 15.67 -16.95 -24.92
CA GLY A 109 17.10 -17.00 -24.58
C GLY A 109 17.90 -15.80 -25.11
N GLY A 110 17.21 -14.68 -25.38
CA GLY A 110 17.84 -13.42 -25.79
C GLY A 110 18.71 -12.81 -24.70
N ALA A 111 19.42 -11.74 -25.04
CA ALA A 111 20.23 -11.00 -24.09
C ALA A 111 19.37 -10.41 -22.96
N ARG A 112 19.91 -10.43 -21.74
CA ARG A 112 19.24 -9.80 -20.60
C ARG A 112 19.16 -8.28 -20.81
N PRO A 113 17.97 -7.66 -20.69
CA PRO A 113 17.83 -6.21 -20.75
C PRO A 113 18.71 -5.49 -19.73
N PRO A 114 19.24 -4.30 -20.06
CA PRO A 114 19.98 -3.51 -19.09
C PRO A 114 19.09 -3.19 -17.89
N ARG A 115 19.69 -3.21 -16.71
CA ARG A 115 19.02 -2.79 -15.49
C ARG A 115 19.14 -1.28 -15.36
N GLU A 116 18.01 -0.59 -15.22
CA GLU A 116 17.91 0.87 -15.18
C GLU A 116 17.05 1.34 -14.02
N ALA A 117 17.24 2.57 -13.60
CA ALA A 117 16.39 3.27 -12.62
C ALA A 117 15.55 4.35 -13.30
N LEU A 118 14.34 4.57 -12.80
CA LEU A 118 13.51 5.73 -13.11
C LEU A 118 13.62 6.72 -11.96
N ALA A 119 14.20 7.88 -12.20
CA ALA A 119 14.34 8.95 -11.22
C ALA A 119 13.40 10.12 -11.57
N VAL A 120 12.60 10.55 -10.60
CA VAL A 120 11.74 11.74 -10.71
C VAL A 120 12.42 12.89 -10.01
N LEU A 121 12.65 13.98 -10.74
CA LEU A 121 13.33 15.17 -10.24
C LEU A 121 12.42 16.39 -10.31
N TYR A 122 12.53 17.24 -9.30
CA TYR A 122 11.93 18.56 -9.26
C TYR A 122 13.01 19.61 -9.49
N PHE A 123 12.84 20.43 -10.51
CA PHE A 123 13.74 21.49 -10.86
C PHE A 123 13.12 22.85 -10.55
N GLY A 124 13.16 23.26 -9.27
CA GLY A 124 12.62 24.54 -8.82
C GLY A 124 13.58 25.72 -9.12
N ASN A 125 14.90 25.46 -9.09
CA ASN A 125 15.93 26.45 -9.35
C ASN A 125 16.33 26.47 -10.83
N GLN A 126 15.34 26.73 -11.70
CA GLN A 126 15.55 26.88 -13.14
C GLN A 126 14.76 28.10 -13.65
N PRO A 127 15.18 28.72 -14.77
CA PRO A 127 14.39 29.80 -15.39
C PRO A 127 12.93 29.37 -15.71
N GLU A 128 12.75 28.13 -16.13
CA GLU A 128 11.45 27.47 -16.32
C GLU A 128 11.36 26.25 -15.39
N PRO A 129 10.86 26.39 -14.17
CA PRO A 129 10.73 25.27 -13.24
C PRO A 129 9.88 24.15 -13.83
N ASN A 130 10.31 22.90 -13.63
CA ASN A 130 9.64 21.74 -14.22
C ASN A 130 9.87 20.46 -13.39
N VAL A 131 9.11 19.42 -13.72
CA VAL A 131 9.32 18.06 -13.25
C VAL A 131 9.87 17.26 -14.40
N THR A 132 10.97 16.55 -14.16
CA THR A 132 11.62 15.72 -15.19
C THR A 132 11.78 14.30 -14.69
N GLU A 133 11.48 13.33 -15.56
CA GLU A 133 11.77 11.92 -15.33
C GLU A 133 12.98 11.48 -16.14
N TYR A 134 13.99 10.96 -15.44
CA TYR A 134 15.18 10.40 -16.05
C TYR A 134 15.22 8.88 -15.92
N VAL A 135 15.53 8.20 -17.00
CA VAL A 135 16.03 6.83 -16.95
C VAL A 135 17.54 6.87 -16.80
N VAL A 136 18.05 6.23 -15.78
CA VAL A 136 19.47 6.22 -15.38
C VAL A 136 20.03 4.81 -15.45
N GLY A 137 21.12 4.61 -16.13
CA GLY A 137 21.72 3.29 -16.28
C GLY A 137 23.09 3.27 -16.95
N PRO A 138 23.62 2.07 -17.24
CA PRO A 138 23.17 0.77 -16.73
C PRO A 138 23.53 0.60 -15.25
N LEU A 139 22.75 -0.18 -14.50
CA LEU A 139 23.08 -0.50 -13.12
C LEU A 139 23.92 -1.80 -13.06
N PRO A 140 24.79 -1.96 -12.03
CA PRO A 140 24.94 -1.11 -10.83
C PRO A 140 25.83 0.12 -11.03
N THR A 141 26.45 0.33 -12.19
CA THR A 141 27.36 1.43 -12.46
C THR A 141 26.77 2.36 -13.53
N PRO A 142 26.01 3.42 -13.12
CA PRO A 142 25.41 4.32 -14.07
C PRO A 142 26.44 5.05 -14.94
N ALA A 143 26.19 5.09 -16.26
CA ALA A 143 27.04 5.76 -17.24
C ALA A 143 26.28 6.78 -18.11
N TYR A 144 24.95 6.74 -18.08
CA TYR A 144 24.09 7.66 -18.82
C TYR A 144 22.80 7.97 -18.05
N HIS A 145 22.20 9.09 -18.41
CA HIS A 145 20.80 9.40 -18.11
C HIS A 145 20.12 9.96 -19.35
N ARG A 146 18.83 9.70 -19.50
CA ARG A 146 18.02 10.22 -20.62
C ARG A 146 16.69 10.72 -20.09
N ASP A 147 16.30 11.90 -20.52
CA ASP A 147 14.98 12.47 -20.24
C ASP A 147 13.90 11.69 -21.01
N VAL A 148 12.94 11.15 -20.30
CA VAL A 148 11.79 10.41 -20.87
C VAL A 148 10.47 11.16 -20.69
N THR A 149 10.49 12.34 -20.13
CA THR A 149 9.31 13.12 -19.75
C THR A 149 8.43 13.42 -20.95
N VAL A 150 9.01 14.02 -21.99
CA VAL A 150 8.26 14.43 -23.19
C VAL A 150 7.73 13.20 -23.94
N GLN A 151 8.54 12.14 -24.06
CA GLN A 151 8.12 10.87 -24.68
C GLN A 151 6.94 10.24 -23.93
N LYS A 152 6.95 10.31 -22.61
CA LYS A 152 5.97 9.65 -21.74
C LYS A 152 4.67 10.43 -21.61
N TYR A 153 4.74 11.76 -21.56
CA TYR A 153 3.60 12.64 -21.27
C TYR A 153 3.18 13.54 -22.44
N GLY A 154 3.85 13.45 -23.58
CA GLY A 154 3.57 14.31 -24.75
C GLY A 154 4.00 15.76 -24.59
N GLY A 155 4.67 16.11 -23.48
CA GLY A 155 5.14 17.47 -23.19
C GLY A 155 5.84 17.57 -21.85
N LYS A 156 6.33 18.78 -21.52
CA LYS A 156 6.91 19.09 -20.22
C LYS A 156 5.84 18.99 -19.12
N VAL A 157 6.17 18.44 -17.96
CA VAL A 157 5.30 18.44 -16.79
C VAL A 157 5.48 19.77 -16.04
N PRO A 158 4.40 20.57 -15.89
CA PRO A 158 4.49 21.84 -15.17
C PRO A 158 4.89 21.66 -13.71
N TYR A 159 5.76 22.51 -13.20
CA TYR A 159 6.32 22.40 -11.85
C TYR A 159 5.27 22.42 -10.74
N HIS A 160 4.19 23.16 -10.90
CA HIS A 160 3.10 23.22 -9.92
C HIS A 160 2.32 21.90 -9.79
N ARG A 161 2.47 20.96 -10.74
CA ARG A 161 1.89 19.62 -10.67
C ARG A 161 2.74 18.60 -9.90
N ARG A 162 3.92 19.01 -9.41
CA ARG A 162 4.75 18.12 -8.59
C ARG A 162 4.00 17.68 -7.33
N LEU A 163 4.31 16.50 -6.84
CA LEU A 163 3.81 16.05 -5.54
C LEU A 163 4.32 16.98 -4.44
N MET A 164 3.57 17.08 -3.36
CA MET A 164 3.99 17.84 -2.18
C MET A 164 4.97 16.99 -1.37
N LEU A 165 6.17 17.53 -1.19
CA LEU A 165 7.19 16.92 -0.34
C LEU A 165 6.83 17.10 1.15
N GLY A 166 7.35 16.22 2.00
CA GLY A 166 7.23 16.38 3.45
C GLY A 166 7.77 17.74 3.92
N SER A 167 8.91 18.18 3.38
CA SER A 167 9.50 19.48 3.66
C SER A 167 8.60 20.66 3.28
N GLU A 168 7.89 20.60 2.15
CA GLU A 168 6.91 21.63 1.77
C GLU A 168 5.73 21.65 2.75
N ASN A 169 5.26 20.48 3.19
CA ASN A 169 4.19 20.38 4.19
C ASN A 169 4.60 21.00 5.55
N GLU A 170 5.82 20.75 6.00
CA GLU A 170 6.38 21.37 7.21
C GLU A 170 6.49 22.90 7.08
N GLN A 171 6.91 23.38 5.91
CA GLN A 171 7.00 24.83 5.64
C GLN A 171 5.60 25.50 5.67
N VAL A 172 4.58 24.84 5.12
CA VAL A 172 3.20 25.35 5.22
C VAL A 172 2.69 25.30 6.65
N GLY A 173 3.02 24.26 7.42
CA GLY A 173 2.74 24.21 8.84
C GLY A 173 3.31 25.41 9.59
N ALA A 174 4.59 25.69 9.37
CA ALA A 174 5.24 26.86 9.95
C ALA A 174 4.62 28.20 9.50
N PHE A 175 4.15 28.28 8.25
CA PHE A 175 3.40 29.44 7.74
C PHE A 175 2.06 29.59 8.45
N LEU A 176 1.30 28.50 8.62
CA LEU A 176 0.03 28.54 9.35
C LEU A 176 0.22 29.06 10.78
N GLU A 177 1.19 28.52 11.51
CA GLU A 177 1.45 28.89 12.90
C GLU A 177 1.93 30.35 13.04
N LYS A 178 2.93 30.74 12.25
CA LYS A 178 3.63 32.03 12.41
C LYS A 178 2.93 33.19 11.73
N VAL A 179 2.15 32.94 10.68
CA VAL A 179 1.52 34.01 9.88
C VAL A 179 -0.02 33.95 10.00
N ALA A 180 -0.62 32.81 9.68
CA ALA A 180 -2.07 32.72 9.65
C ALA A 180 -2.67 32.81 11.08
N PHE A 181 -2.19 31.99 12.00
CA PHE A 181 -2.73 31.95 13.37
C PHE A 181 -2.38 33.19 14.17
N ALA A 182 -1.21 33.78 13.95
CA ALA A 182 -0.82 35.04 14.56
C ALA A 182 -1.74 36.21 14.17
N ALA A 183 -2.49 36.11 13.07
CA ALA A 183 -3.42 37.13 12.60
C ALA A 183 -4.83 37.06 13.24
N ALA A 184 -5.12 36.00 14.03
CA ALA A 184 -6.41 35.83 14.73
C ALA A 184 -6.19 35.30 16.17
N PRO A 185 -5.40 35.99 17.01
CA PRO A 185 -4.98 35.46 18.31
C PRO A 185 -6.14 35.37 19.32
N THR A 186 -7.07 36.35 19.35
CA THR A 186 -8.21 36.34 20.29
C THR A 186 -9.16 35.22 19.93
N PHE A 187 -9.54 35.12 18.66
CA PHE A 187 -10.43 34.07 18.19
C PHE A 187 -9.87 32.67 18.52
N LEU A 188 -8.61 32.40 18.16
CA LEU A 188 -8.02 31.09 18.39
C LEU A 188 -7.91 30.75 19.88
N LYS A 189 -7.52 31.74 20.70
CA LYS A 189 -7.40 31.56 22.16
C LYS A 189 -8.74 31.32 22.84
N GLU A 190 -9.76 32.09 22.51
CA GLU A 190 -11.05 32.02 23.19
C GLU A 190 -11.98 30.92 22.68
N VAL A 191 -11.89 30.59 21.37
CA VAL A 191 -12.73 29.58 20.75
C VAL A 191 -12.13 28.17 20.88
N PHE A 192 -10.83 28.04 20.65
CA PHE A 192 -10.14 26.73 20.63
C PHE A 192 -9.15 26.54 21.79
N GLU A 193 -9.01 27.53 22.67
CA GLU A 193 -7.99 27.53 23.73
C GLU A 193 -6.58 27.24 23.15
N TYR A 194 -6.32 27.78 21.96
CA TYR A 194 -5.08 27.51 21.23
C TYR A 194 -3.85 27.87 22.05
N ASP A 195 -2.98 26.89 22.24
CA ASP A 195 -1.76 26.98 23.03
C ASP A 195 -0.48 26.68 22.22
N GLY A 196 -0.61 26.55 20.90
CA GLY A 196 0.47 26.16 19.99
C GLY A 196 0.61 24.63 19.80
N THR A 197 -0.10 23.81 20.59
CA THR A 197 0.08 22.35 20.56
C THR A 197 -1.21 21.55 20.40
N ASN A 198 -2.35 22.13 20.78
CA ASN A 198 -3.64 21.44 20.88
C ASN A 198 -4.43 21.36 19.58
N VAL A 199 -3.90 21.90 18.47
CA VAL A 199 -4.51 21.84 17.15
C VAL A 199 -3.58 21.13 16.19
N ALA A 200 -4.12 20.16 15.45
CA ALA A 200 -3.50 19.50 14.32
C ALA A 200 -4.18 19.97 13.03
N PHE A 201 -3.49 19.86 11.92
CA PHE A 201 -4.07 20.14 10.61
C PHE A 201 -3.78 19.02 9.62
N GLN A 202 -4.71 18.85 8.69
CA GLN A 202 -4.55 17.97 7.55
C GLN A 202 -4.66 18.77 6.27
N ILE A 203 -3.73 18.54 5.36
CA ILE A 203 -3.86 19.03 4.01
C ILE A 203 -4.92 18.21 3.26
N ALA A 204 -5.86 18.92 2.65
CA ALA A 204 -6.79 18.35 1.71
C ALA A 204 -6.29 18.66 0.30
N ALA A 205 -5.21 18.02 -0.16
CA ALA A 205 -4.54 18.10 -1.46
C ALA A 205 -4.52 19.51 -2.14
N PRO A 206 -3.65 19.80 -3.10
CA PRO A 206 -3.76 21.04 -3.87
C PRO A 206 -5.12 21.11 -4.54
N HIS A 207 -5.98 22.02 -4.08
CA HIS A 207 -7.28 22.30 -4.65
C HIS A 207 -7.25 23.65 -5.34
N GLY A 208 -7.27 23.65 -6.63
CA GLY A 208 -7.55 24.80 -7.44
C GLY A 208 -8.63 24.47 -8.45
N PHE A 209 -9.08 25.45 -9.20
CA PHE A 209 -9.98 25.23 -10.34
C PHE A 209 -9.31 24.49 -11.49
N ARG A 210 -7.99 24.45 -11.51
CA ARG A 210 -7.16 23.75 -12.50
C ARG A 210 -6.33 22.70 -11.82
N SER A 211 -6.14 21.56 -12.48
CA SER A 211 -5.26 20.51 -11.99
C SER A 211 -3.87 21.05 -11.66
N GLY A 212 -3.44 20.82 -10.43
CA GLY A 212 -2.14 21.22 -9.93
C GLY A 212 -2.01 22.65 -9.44
N ASP A 213 -3.09 23.45 -9.35
CA ASP A 213 -3.05 24.70 -8.62
C ASP A 213 -2.59 24.45 -7.19
N ARG A 214 -1.58 25.24 -6.74
CA ARG A 214 -1.05 25.09 -5.39
C ARG A 214 -1.80 26.00 -4.42
N LYS A 215 -3.11 25.75 -4.31
CA LYS A 215 -4.01 26.34 -3.33
C LYS A 215 -4.64 25.21 -2.55
N SER A 216 -4.22 25.01 -1.32
CA SER A 216 -4.63 23.86 -0.53
C SER A 216 -5.44 24.28 0.68
N TRP A 217 -6.53 23.57 0.93
CA TRP A 217 -7.25 23.68 2.18
C TRP A 217 -6.53 22.92 3.29
N PHE A 218 -6.34 23.56 4.41
CA PHE A 218 -5.85 22.96 5.66
C PHE A 218 -7.01 22.89 6.63
N VAL A 219 -7.48 21.67 6.87
CA VAL A 219 -8.57 21.37 7.81
C VAL A 219 -7.97 21.21 9.20
N LEU A 220 -8.52 21.92 10.18
CA LEU A 220 -8.04 21.88 11.55
C LEU A 220 -8.84 20.88 12.40
N PHE A 221 -8.11 20.18 13.25
CA PHE A 221 -8.61 19.17 14.17
C PHE A 221 -8.03 19.38 15.56
N GLN A 222 -8.66 18.82 16.59
CA GLN A 222 -8.03 18.73 17.92
C GLN A 222 -6.84 17.76 17.84
N ASN A 223 -5.69 18.16 18.38
CA ASN A 223 -4.47 17.34 18.37
C ASN A 223 -4.53 16.22 19.43
N VAL A 224 -5.25 15.16 19.11
CA VAL A 224 -5.45 13.96 19.94
C VAL A 224 -5.30 12.70 19.09
N SER A 225 -5.14 11.54 19.72
CA SER A 225 -5.18 10.26 18.99
C SER A 225 -6.49 10.11 18.23
N GLY A 226 -6.43 9.74 16.95
CA GLY A 226 -7.64 9.66 16.11
C GLY A 226 -8.19 11.02 15.68
N PHE A 227 -7.35 12.02 15.56
CA PHE A 227 -7.73 13.42 15.32
C PHE A 227 -8.65 13.63 14.09
N PHE A 228 -8.62 12.77 13.08
CA PHE A 228 -9.47 12.92 11.89
C PHE A 228 -10.98 12.84 12.15
N VAL A 229 -11.41 12.45 13.35
CA VAL A 229 -12.81 12.47 13.78
C VAL A 229 -13.11 13.58 14.82
N HIS A 230 -12.18 14.51 15.01
CA HIS A 230 -12.30 15.66 15.89
C HIS A 230 -12.08 17.00 15.19
N PRO A 231 -12.86 17.30 14.12
CA PRO A 231 -12.73 18.58 13.43
C PRO A 231 -13.16 19.73 14.34
N VAL A 232 -12.50 20.89 14.19
CA VAL A 232 -12.83 22.10 14.97
C VAL A 232 -13.65 23.13 14.19
N GLY A 233 -13.93 22.87 12.91
CA GLY A 233 -14.75 23.73 12.07
C GLY A 233 -14.02 24.89 11.42
N LEU A 234 -12.71 25.02 11.63
CA LEU A 234 -11.86 26.01 10.98
C LEU A 234 -11.06 25.35 9.85
N GLU A 235 -11.13 25.95 8.68
CA GLU A 235 -10.36 25.53 7.51
C GLU A 235 -9.70 26.75 6.85
N VAL A 236 -8.45 26.63 6.47
CA VAL A 236 -7.65 27.72 5.91
C VAL A 236 -7.15 27.35 4.53
N LEU A 237 -7.50 28.15 3.51
CA LEU A 237 -6.97 28.01 2.16
C LEU A 237 -5.68 28.79 2.04
N VAL A 238 -4.58 28.09 1.86
CA VAL A 238 -3.26 28.70 1.63
C VAL A 238 -2.92 28.63 0.15
N ASP A 239 -2.55 29.79 -0.41
CA ASP A 239 -1.90 29.88 -1.72
C ASP A 239 -0.39 29.73 -1.53
N HIS A 240 0.14 28.56 -1.90
CA HIS A 240 1.56 28.24 -1.87
C HIS A 240 2.12 27.99 -3.28
N SER A 241 1.55 28.64 -4.28
CA SER A 241 1.98 28.53 -5.68
C SER A 241 3.33 29.19 -5.95
N SER A 242 3.69 30.20 -5.14
CA SER A 242 4.98 30.87 -5.26
C SER A 242 6.14 29.97 -4.79
N LEU A 243 7.25 29.99 -5.52
CA LEU A 243 8.51 29.34 -5.10
C LEU A 243 9.18 30.09 -3.95
N ASP A 244 8.86 31.37 -3.77
CA ASP A 244 9.27 32.19 -2.65
C ASP A 244 8.25 32.05 -1.52
N ILE A 245 8.64 31.38 -0.44
CA ILE A 245 7.80 31.12 0.72
C ILE A 245 7.27 32.41 1.36
N SER A 246 8.02 33.52 1.29
CA SER A 246 7.61 34.82 1.83
C SER A 246 6.38 35.41 1.12
N ARG A 247 6.04 34.90 -0.06
CA ARG A 247 4.86 35.30 -0.84
C ARG A 247 3.65 34.42 -0.63
N TRP A 248 3.75 33.40 0.19
CA TRP A 248 2.60 32.57 0.52
C TRP A 248 1.57 33.39 1.28
N ALA A 249 0.30 33.12 1.03
CA ALA A 249 -0.79 33.89 1.59
C ALA A 249 -2.00 33.03 1.94
N VAL A 250 -2.75 33.46 2.95
CA VAL A 250 -4.09 32.95 3.18
C VAL A 250 -5.02 33.54 2.12
N SER A 251 -5.62 32.67 1.32
CA SER A 251 -6.54 33.08 0.24
C SER A 251 -7.99 33.13 0.68
N LYS A 252 -8.38 32.27 1.61
CA LYS A 252 -9.72 32.19 2.23
C LYS A 252 -9.64 31.48 3.57
N VAL A 253 -10.62 31.77 4.41
CA VAL A 253 -10.87 31.06 5.65
C VAL A 253 -12.33 30.63 5.66
N PHE A 254 -12.59 29.43 6.13
CA PHE A 254 -13.92 28.91 6.35
C PHE A 254 -14.08 28.55 7.83
N TYR A 255 -15.14 29.05 8.45
CA TYR A 255 -15.49 28.71 9.82
C TYR A 255 -17.01 28.62 9.96
N ASN A 256 -17.49 27.48 10.48
CA ASN A 256 -18.88 27.22 10.81
C ASN A 256 -19.88 27.69 9.72
N GLY A 257 -19.64 27.27 8.47
CA GLY A 257 -20.52 27.58 7.34
C GLY A 257 -20.30 28.94 6.68
N GLN A 258 -19.37 29.75 7.15
CA GLN A 258 -19.11 31.10 6.62
C GLN A 258 -17.69 31.22 6.07
N TYR A 259 -17.57 32.00 4.97
CA TYR A 259 -16.28 32.32 4.36
C TYR A 259 -15.81 33.71 4.77
N TYR A 260 -14.53 33.80 5.07
CA TYR A 260 -13.81 35.05 5.34
C TYR A 260 -12.67 35.17 4.34
N ARG A 261 -12.29 36.42 4.01
CA ARG A 261 -11.19 36.69 3.07
C ARG A 261 -9.85 36.18 3.61
N ASP A 262 -9.60 36.40 4.91
CA ASP A 262 -8.37 36.07 5.62
C ASP A 262 -8.63 35.92 7.13
N MET A 263 -7.59 35.57 7.88
CA MET A 263 -7.65 35.44 9.33
C MET A 263 -7.90 36.76 10.07
N ILE A 264 -7.47 37.89 9.49
CA ILE A 264 -7.71 39.23 10.08
C ILE A 264 -9.21 39.56 10.03
N GLN A 265 -9.89 39.25 8.94
CA GLN A 265 -11.33 39.45 8.82
C GLN A 265 -12.10 38.55 9.80
N LEU A 266 -11.65 37.31 9.98
CA LEU A 266 -12.22 36.39 10.99
C LEU A 266 -12.08 36.98 12.40
N GLU A 267 -10.89 37.41 12.77
CA GLU A 267 -10.60 38.06 14.07
C GLU A 267 -11.49 39.30 14.31
N SER A 268 -11.52 40.21 13.33
CA SER A 268 -12.36 41.40 13.40
C SER A 268 -13.84 41.06 13.56
N ALA A 269 -14.36 40.10 12.84
CA ALA A 269 -15.76 39.69 12.93
C ALA A 269 -16.06 39.04 14.27
N TYR A 270 -15.11 38.30 14.86
CA TYR A 270 -15.19 37.71 16.19
C TYR A 270 -15.25 38.77 17.27
N VAL A 271 -14.29 39.66 17.30
CA VAL A 271 -14.21 40.75 18.29
C VAL A 271 -15.46 41.65 18.25
N GLN A 272 -16.06 41.81 17.10
CA GLN A 272 -17.30 42.59 16.92
C GLN A 272 -18.58 41.79 17.20
N GLY A 273 -18.47 40.54 17.66
CA GLY A 273 -19.63 39.70 18.00
C GLY A 273 -20.47 39.29 16.78
N ARG A 274 -19.91 39.29 15.57
CA ARG A 274 -20.61 38.99 14.30
C ARG A 274 -20.47 37.55 13.84
N ILE A 275 -19.91 36.67 14.69
CA ILE A 275 -19.71 35.26 14.41
C ILE A 275 -20.55 34.40 15.36
N SER A 276 -21.26 33.44 14.79
CA SER A 276 -21.82 32.34 15.61
C SER A 276 -20.70 31.38 15.98
N VAL A 277 -20.35 31.31 17.24
CA VAL A 277 -19.27 30.47 17.75
C VAL A 277 -19.83 29.13 18.20
N GLU A 278 -19.26 28.07 17.65
CA GLU A 278 -19.50 26.70 18.12
C GLU A 278 -18.30 26.24 18.96
N LYS A 279 -18.51 26.07 20.24
CA LYS A 279 -17.49 25.55 21.15
C LYS A 279 -17.47 24.03 21.09
N VAL A 280 -16.44 23.48 20.46
CA VAL A 280 -16.23 22.04 20.40
C VAL A 280 -15.71 21.55 21.75
N LYS A 281 -16.34 20.53 22.31
CA LYS A 281 -15.86 19.89 23.55
C LYS A 281 -14.46 19.31 23.33
N LYS A 282 -13.59 19.46 24.33
CA LYS A 282 -12.28 18.82 24.29
C LYS A 282 -12.45 17.31 24.18
N ALA A 283 -11.80 16.75 23.17
CA ALA A 283 -11.70 15.30 23.05
C ALA A 283 -10.83 14.75 24.20
N PRO A 284 -11.15 13.57 24.72
CA PRO A 284 -10.28 12.90 25.68
C PRO A 284 -8.88 12.72 25.09
N ARG A 285 -7.83 13.11 25.84
CA ARG A 285 -6.43 13.03 25.35
C ARG A 285 -6.01 11.61 24.96
N ASP A 286 -6.62 10.60 25.57
CA ASP A 286 -6.29 9.19 25.38
C ASP A 286 -6.99 8.53 24.18
N GLY A 287 -7.60 9.32 23.30
CA GLY A 287 -8.29 8.82 22.11
C GLY A 287 -9.38 7.81 22.47
N ASP A 288 -10.46 8.25 23.07
CA ASP A 288 -11.50 7.37 23.65
C ASP A 288 -12.38 6.66 22.61
N PHE A 289 -11.89 6.51 21.39
CA PHE A 289 -12.52 5.63 20.41
C PHE A 289 -12.16 4.19 20.69
N SER A 290 -13.15 3.33 20.72
CA SER A 290 -12.98 1.90 20.99
C SER A 290 -11.99 1.22 20.03
N SER A 291 -11.90 1.67 18.79
CA SER A 291 -10.96 1.19 17.79
C SER A 291 -9.51 1.66 18.00
N MET A 292 -9.31 2.80 18.70
CA MET A 292 -7.98 3.39 18.93
C MET A 292 -7.40 3.02 20.30
N LYS A 293 -8.22 2.49 21.21
CA LYS A 293 -7.73 2.06 22.52
C LYS A 293 -6.85 0.81 22.39
N PRO A 294 -5.64 0.80 22.94
CA PRO A 294 -4.87 -0.43 23.09
C PRO A 294 -5.72 -1.46 23.87
N ARG A 295 -5.92 -2.61 23.28
CA ARG A 295 -6.54 -3.73 23.98
C ARG A 295 -5.48 -4.46 24.79
N ALA A 296 -5.83 -4.92 25.97
CA ALA A 296 -4.95 -5.82 26.70
C ALA A 296 -4.59 -7.04 25.82
N PRO A 297 -3.32 -7.43 25.78
CA PRO A 297 -2.94 -8.64 25.05
C PRO A 297 -3.81 -9.81 25.52
N SER A 298 -4.33 -10.58 24.57
CA SER A 298 -5.00 -11.84 24.92
C SER A 298 -4.01 -12.74 25.68
N ALA A 299 -4.44 -13.29 26.80
CA ALA A 299 -3.65 -14.28 27.54
C ALA A 299 -3.46 -15.58 26.74
N ALA A 300 -4.30 -15.83 25.74
CA ALA A 300 -4.20 -16.96 24.83
C ALA A 300 -3.39 -16.58 23.59
N LEU A 301 -2.56 -17.51 23.11
CA LEU A 301 -1.93 -17.38 21.80
C LEU A 301 -2.99 -17.34 20.71
N PHE A 302 -2.73 -16.51 19.68
CA PHE A 302 -3.55 -16.53 18.47
C PHE A 302 -3.53 -17.92 17.82
N PRO A 303 -4.60 -18.32 17.07
CA PRO A 303 -4.55 -19.53 16.29
C PRO A 303 -3.34 -19.54 15.37
N LEU A 304 -2.47 -20.53 15.53
CA LEU A 304 -1.30 -20.69 14.66
C LEU A 304 -1.66 -21.62 13.52
N GLN A 305 -1.26 -21.26 12.31
CA GLN A 305 -1.29 -22.17 11.20
C GLN A 305 -0.21 -23.24 11.42
N TYR A 306 -0.60 -24.51 11.38
CA TYR A 306 0.31 -25.63 11.60
C TYR A 306 0.69 -26.26 10.26
N GLU A 307 1.97 -26.22 9.93
CA GLU A 307 2.54 -26.74 8.69
C GLU A 307 3.62 -27.79 9.05
N PRO A 308 3.22 -29.05 9.38
CA PRO A 308 4.17 -30.03 9.94
C PRO A 308 5.30 -30.43 8.98
N GLN A 309 5.13 -30.21 7.68
CA GLN A 309 6.12 -30.50 6.64
C GLN A 309 6.74 -29.23 6.05
N GLY A 310 6.47 -28.09 6.66
CA GLY A 310 6.85 -26.78 6.14
C GLY A 310 5.90 -26.25 5.06
N PRO A 311 6.15 -25.03 4.58
CA PRO A 311 5.30 -24.37 3.60
C PRO A 311 5.34 -25.07 2.24
N ARG A 312 4.18 -25.18 1.58
CA ARG A 312 4.05 -25.75 0.22
C ARG A 312 4.35 -24.73 -0.88
N TYR A 313 4.88 -23.58 -0.53
CA TYR A 313 5.39 -22.56 -1.43
C TYR A 313 6.86 -22.30 -1.16
N SER A 314 7.55 -21.72 -2.12
CA SER A 314 8.92 -21.27 -1.93
C SER A 314 9.10 -19.85 -2.45
N VAL A 315 9.95 -19.09 -1.77
CA VAL A 315 10.31 -17.71 -2.15
C VAL A 315 11.83 -17.64 -2.27
N ARG A 316 12.33 -17.38 -3.49
CA ARG A 316 13.76 -17.17 -3.75
C ARG A 316 13.93 -15.83 -4.45
N ASP A 317 14.72 -14.97 -3.85
CA ASP A 317 14.84 -13.57 -4.26
C ASP A 317 13.45 -12.93 -4.39
N ASN A 318 13.04 -12.54 -5.58
CA ASN A 318 11.73 -11.99 -5.90
C ASN A 318 10.83 -12.96 -6.68
N ARG A 319 11.13 -14.26 -6.69
CA ARG A 319 10.29 -15.29 -7.34
C ARG A 319 9.57 -16.14 -6.32
N VAL A 320 8.30 -16.39 -6.59
CA VAL A 320 7.43 -17.26 -5.80
C VAL A 320 7.03 -18.47 -6.63
N LEU A 321 7.05 -19.64 -6.02
CA LEU A 321 6.51 -20.89 -6.55
C LEU A 321 5.46 -21.43 -5.59
N PHE A 322 4.29 -21.77 -6.09
CA PHE A 322 3.21 -22.37 -5.32
C PHE A 322 2.38 -23.31 -6.20
N GLN A 323 2.49 -24.61 -5.97
CA GLN A 323 1.77 -25.62 -6.76
C GLN A 323 2.01 -25.43 -8.28
N ALA A 324 0.95 -25.11 -9.04
CA ALA A 324 1.04 -24.83 -10.47
C ALA A 324 1.42 -23.39 -10.81
N TRP A 325 1.53 -22.51 -9.79
CA TRP A 325 1.83 -21.10 -9.97
C TRP A 325 3.32 -20.77 -9.86
N SER A 326 3.76 -19.87 -10.71
CA SER A 326 5.03 -19.16 -10.53
C SER A 326 4.88 -17.71 -10.96
N PHE A 327 5.49 -16.78 -10.22
CA PHE A 327 5.48 -15.36 -10.55
C PHE A 327 6.66 -14.63 -9.89
N ALA A 328 7.04 -13.49 -10.46
CA ALA A 328 7.96 -12.55 -9.83
C ALA A 328 7.17 -11.40 -9.19
N PHE A 329 7.74 -10.77 -8.18
CA PHE A 329 7.15 -9.60 -7.54
C PHE A 329 8.18 -8.48 -7.36
N GLY A 330 7.70 -7.27 -7.21
CA GLY A 330 8.47 -6.08 -6.85
C GLY A 330 7.57 -5.04 -6.20
N MET A 331 8.18 -4.01 -5.61
CA MET A 331 7.51 -2.91 -4.95
C MET A 331 7.87 -1.59 -5.65
N SER A 332 6.86 -0.83 -6.04
CA SER A 332 7.04 0.54 -6.54
C SER A 332 6.75 1.54 -5.44
N VAL A 333 7.51 2.63 -5.36
CA VAL A 333 7.27 3.76 -4.43
C VAL A 333 5.83 4.27 -4.53
N HIS A 334 5.31 4.41 -5.74
CA HIS A 334 3.99 4.99 -5.97
C HIS A 334 2.87 3.95 -6.04
N ARG A 335 3.09 2.82 -6.73
CA ARG A 335 2.06 1.82 -7.03
C ARG A 335 1.97 0.67 -6.02
N GLY A 336 2.94 0.56 -5.11
CA GLY A 336 3.00 -0.56 -4.18
C GLY A 336 3.39 -1.87 -4.85
N LEU A 337 2.77 -2.97 -4.41
CA LEU A 337 3.07 -4.33 -4.87
C LEU A 337 2.71 -4.53 -6.35
N ARG A 338 3.67 -5.07 -7.10
CA ARG A 338 3.54 -5.43 -8.52
C ARG A 338 3.91 -6.90 -8.72
N LEU A 339 3.17 -7.58 -9.57
CA LEU A 339 3.41 -8.96 -9.96
C LEU A 339 3.81 -9.02 -11.44
N PHE A 340 4.75 -9.89 -11.77
CA PHE A 340 5.29 -10.03 -13.14
C PHE A 340 5.47 -11.50 -13.53
N ASP A 341 5.46 -11.78 -14.83
CA ASP A 341 5.68 -13.10 -15.41
C ASP A 341 4.89 -14.18 -14.70
N ILE A 342 3.58 -13.95 -14.58
CA ILE A 342 2.65 -14.79 -13.83
C ILE A 342 2.31 -16.00 -14.71
N ARG A 343 2.67 -17.19 -14.23
CA ARG A 343 2.49 -18.44 -14.95
C ARG A 343 1.67 -19.43 -14.15
N HIS A 344 0.82 -20.15 -14.86
CA HIS A 344 0.08 -21.30 -14.34
C HIS A 344 0.41 -22.53 -15.19
N LYS A 345 0.90 -23.60 -14.55
CA LYS A 345 1.40 -24.82 -15.25
C LYS A 345 2.47 -24.52 -16.31
N GLY A 346 3.33 -23.54 -16.05
CA GLY A 346 4.40 -23.12 -16.95
C GLY A 346 3.98 -22.13 -18.04
N GLU A 347 2.70 -21.98 -18.33
CA GLU A 347 2.18 -21.02 -19.32
C GLU A 347 1.98 -19.65 -18.68
N ARG A 348 2.47 -18.59 -19.33
CA ARG A 348 2.24 -17.21 -18.87
C ARG A 348 0.79 -16.83 -19.09
N VAL A 349 0.09 -16.49 -18.02
CA VAL A 349 -1.30 -16.04 -18.05
C VAL A 349 -1.42 -14.52 -17.99
N ALA A 350 -0.44 -13.86 -17.34
CA ALA A 350 -0.33 -12.42 -17.33
C ALA A 350 1.14 -11.99 -17.24
N TYR A 351 1.49 -10.91 -17.93
CA TYR A 351 2.82 -10.31 -17.87
C TYR A 351 2.98 -9.42 -16.65
N GLU A 352 1.99 -8.58 -16.35
CA GLU A 352 1.98 -7.69 -15.19
C GLU A 352 0.58 -7.58 -14.59
N ILE A 353 0.50 -7.61 -13.25
CA ILE A 353 -0.67 -7.17 -12.48
C ILE A 353 -0.16 -6.18 -11.44
N SER A 354 -0.68 -4.95 -11.45
CA SER A 354 -0.28 -3.89 -10.53
C SER A 354 -1.41 -2.89 -10.33
N VAL A 355 -1.35 -2.12 -9.25
CA VAL A 355 -2.24 -0.96 -9.11
C VAL A 355 -1.84 0.09 -10.15
N GLN A 356 -2.81 0.55 -10.94
CA GLN A 356 -2.60 1.62 -11.92
C GLN A 356 -2.91 2.98 -11.30
N GLU A 357 -4.01 3.05 -10.54
CA GLU A 357 -4.49 4.26 -9.91
C GLU A 357 -5.35 3.90 -8.70
N ALA A 358 -5.21 4.64 -7.62
CA ALA A 358 -6.02 4.46 -6.42
C ALA A 358 -6.39 5.83 -5.85
N LEU A 359 -7.69 6.09 -5.75
CA LEU A 359 -8.19 7.37 -5.26
C LEU A 359 -9.43 7.21 -4.37
N SER A 360 -9.65 8.21 -3.52
CA SER A 360 -10.88 8.35 -2.75
C SER A 360 -11.50 9.72 -2.97
N VAL A 361 -12.82 9.76 -3.17
CA VAL A 361 -13.58 10.99 -3.39
C VAL A 361 -14.52 11.20 -2.23
N TYR A 362 -14.36 12.31 -1.55
CA TYR A 362 -15.14 12.70 -0.37
C TYR A 362 -16.18 13.76 -0.72
N GLY A 363 -17.39 13.62 -0.17
CA GLY A 363 -18.43 14.64 -0.21
C GLY A 363 -18.55 15.35 1.13
N SER A 364 -18.84 16.65 1.11
CA SER A 364 -19.09 17.45 2.32
C SER A 364 -19.67 18.81 1.92
N ASN A 365 -20.18 19.57 2.89
CA ASN A 365 -20.46 20.99 2.77
C ASN A 365 -19.33 21.88 3.33
N CYS A 366 -18.22 21.25 3.78
CA CYS A 366 -16.98 21.94 4.14
C CYS A 366 -16.01 21.91 2.97
N PRO A 367 -15.27 22.99 2.65
CA PRO A 367 -14.41 23.05 1.48
C PRO A 367 -13.27 22.03 1.50
N GLY A 368 -12.61 21.82 2.63
CA GLY A 368 -11.56 20.80 2.76
C GLY A 368 -12.10 19.37 2.85
N GLY A 369 -13.37 19.21 3.21
CA GLY A 369 -14.06 17.93 3.21
C GLY A 369 -14.43 17.44 1.83
N MET A 370 -14.64 18.34 0.86
CA MET A 370 -14.85 18.02 -0.55
C MET A 370 -13.50 17.80 -1.22
N SER A 371 -12.95 16.60 -1.14
CA SER A 371 -11.60 16.34 -1.63
C SER A 371 -11.48 15.02 -2.39
N THR A 372 -10.59 15.01 -3.38
CA THR A 372 -10.07 13.78 -3.99
C THR A 372 -8.67 13.52 -3.45
N ARG A 373 -8.45 12.33 -2.92
CA ARG A 373 -7.15 11.90 -2.41
C ARG A 373 -6.59 10.84 -3.35
N TYR A 374 -5.44 11.10 -3.93
CA TYR A 374 -4.72 10.19 -4.81
C TYR A 374 -3.73 9.40 -3.97
N MET A 375 -4.05 8.13 -3.66
CA MET A 375 -3.25 7.29 -2.76
C MET A 375 -1.90 6.90 -3.37
N ASP A 376 -1.89 6.64 -4.68
CA ASP A 376 -0.69 6.33 -5.46
C ASP A 376 0.16 7.57 -5.75
N GLY A 377 -0.47 8.63 -6.25
CA GLY A 377 0.20 9.85 -6.71
C GLY A 377 0.62 10.78 -5.58
N SER A 378 -0.30 11.15 -4.66
CA SER A 378 0.00 12.15 -3.62
C SER A 378 0.77 11.58 -2.44
N PHE A 379 0.57 10.31 -2.12
CA PHE A 379 1.19 9.65 -0.97
C PHE A 379 2.24 8.63 -1.40
N GLY A 380 1.89 7.74 -2.30
CA GLY A 380 2.71 6.59 -2.70
C GLY A 380 2.36 5.35 -1.87
N ILE A 381 1.71 4.38 -2.51
CA ILE A 381 1.26 3.14 -1.85
C ILE A 381 2.45 2.37 -1.28
N GLY A 382 3.56 2.29 -2.02
CA GLY A 382 4.76 1.62 -1.53
C GLY A 382 5.58 2.47 -0.54
N HIS A 383 5.58 3.80 -0.70
CA HIS A 383 6.28 4.72 0.22
C HIS A 383 5.72 4.64 1.64
N TYR A 384 4.39 4.57 1.77
CA TYR A 384 3.70 4.50 3.06
C TYR A 384 3.34 3.07 3.49
N THR A 385 4.07 2.08 2.99
CA THR A 385 3.93 0.70 3.43
C THR A 385 4.27 0.57 4.92
N SER A 386 3.33 0.02 5.69
CA SER A 386 3.46 -0.19 7.12
C SER A 386 4.16 -1.52 7.42
N PRO A 387 4.97 -1.60 8.49
CA PRO A 387 5.52 -2.86 8.95
C PRO A 387 4.42 -3.85 9.37
N LEU A 388 4.44 -5.05 8.81
CA LEU A 388 3.47 -6.09 9.09
C LEU A 388 3.73 -6.78 10.43
N VAL A 389 2.72 -6.89 11.26
CA VAL A 389 2.77 -7.52 12.58
C VAL A 389 2.47 -9.01 12.47
N ARG A 390 3.44 -9.84 12.90
CA ARG A 390 3.32 -11.30 12.90
C ARG A 390 2.15 -11.77 13.77
N GLY A 391 1.31 -12.64 13.20
CA GLY A 391 0.14 -13.19 13.89
C GLY A 391 -1.09 -12.27 13.91
N VAL A 392 -0.95 -11.01 13.46
CA VAL A 392 -2.06 -10.04 13.33
C VAL A 392 -2.34 -9.75 11.85
N ASP A 393 -1.38 -9.12 11.17
CA ASP A 393 -1.56 -8.74 9.77
C ASP A 393 -1.34 -9.92 8.81
N CYS A 394 -0.50 -10.86 9.21
CA CYS A 394 -0.21 -12.08 8.47
C CYS A 394 0.01 -13.23 9.46
N PRO A 395 -0.16 -14.50 9.03
CA PRO A 395 0.15 -15.65 9.87
C PRO A 395 1.57 -15.58 10.44
N TYR A 396 1.74 -16.06 11.66
CA TYR A 396 3.02 -15.96 12.37
C TYR A 396 4.21 -16.57 11.59
N LEU A 397 3.96 -17.69 10.91
CA LEU A 397 4.95 -18.43 10.11
C LEU A 397 5.03 -17.98 8.64
N ALA A 398 4.33 -16.92 8.25
CA ALA A 398 4.44 -16.37 6.89
C ALA A 398 5.89 -15.96 6.56
N THR A 399 6.23 -15.96 5.28
CA THR A 399 7.49 -15.41 4.80
C THR A 399 7.38 -13.89 4.72
N TYR A 400 8.18 -13.18 5.49
CA TYR A 400 8.22 -11.71 5.50
C TYR A 400 9.39 -11.19 4.68
N ARG A 401 9.19 -10.06 4.00
CA ARG A 401 10.21 -9.38 3.19
C ARG A 401 10.29 -7.91 3.54
N ASP A 402 11.51 -7.42 3.68
CA ASP A 402 11.83 -6.00 3.77
C ASP A 402 11.81 -5.40 2.35
N VAL A 403 11.49 -4.12 2.25
CA VAL A 403 11.52 -3.36 0.99
C VAL A 403 12.37 -2.12 1.16
N HIS A 404 13.30 -1.92 0.24
CA HIS A 404 14.10 -0.70 0.16
C HIS A 404 13.48 0.25 -0.85
N TYR A 405 13.46 1.53 -0.51
CA TYR A 405 12.90 2.57 -1.37
C TYR A 405 13.64 3.90 -1.21
N LEU A 406 13.53 4.76 -2.21
CA LEU A 406 14.02 6.13 -2.16
C LEU A 406 12.92 7.07 -2.58
N ALA A 407 12.39 7.79 -1.60
CA ALA A 407 11.39 8.83 -1.79
C ALA A 407 11.60 9.95 -0.78
N HIS A 408 11.41 11.19 -1.20
CA HIS A 408 11.51 12.40 -0.40
C HIS A 408 12.83 12.51 0.41
N SER A 409 13.91 11.93 -0.11
CA SER A 409 15.24 11.89 0.51
C SER A 409 16.29 11.56 -0.54
N GLN A 410 17.57 11.80 -0.25
CA GLN A 410 18.71 11.32 -1.04
C GLN A 410 19.31 10.01 -0.48
N VAL A 411 18.76 9.52 0.62
CA VAL A 411 19.19 8.28 1.27
C VAL A 411 18.07 7.24 1.18
N SER A 412 18.40 6.03 0.74
CA SER A 412 17.46 4.93 0.72
C SER A 412 16.99 4.58 2.14
N ARG A 413 15.72 4.25 2.25
CA ARG A 413 15.09 3.80 3.48
C ARG A 413 14.63 2.35 3.35
N VAL A 414 14.38 1.71 4.47
CA VAL A 414 13.85 0.34 4.52
C VAL A 414 12.53 0.32 5.26
N SER A 415 11.51 -0.26 4.63
CA SER A 415 10.29 -0.68 5.31
C SER A 415 10.47 -2.13 5.73
N LYS A 416 10.57 -2.37 7.04
CA LYS A 416 10.77 -3.70 7.62
C LYS A 416 9.49 -4.51 7.53
N SER A 417 9.60 -5.80 7.17
CA SER A 417 8.44 -6.70 7.03
C SER A 417 7.31 -6.09 6.19
N ALA A 418 7.65 -5.41 5.09
CA ALA A 418 6.69 -4.67 4.25
C ALA A 418 5.76 -5.58 3.45
N LEU A 419 6.21 -6.81 3.19
CA LEU A 419 5.46 -7.85 2.48
C LEU A 419 5.41 -9.12 3.30
N CYS A 420 4.30 -9.84 3.22
CA CYS A 420 4.21 -11.22 3.66
C CYS A 420 3.65 -12.13 2.55
N ILE A 421 4.11 -13.37 2.55
CA ILE A 421 3.66 -14.42 1.64
C ILE A 421 3.32 -15.62 2.49
N PHE A 422 2.13 -16.18 2.28
CA PHE A 422 1.66 -17.32 3.05
C PHE A 422 0.60 -18.12 2.29
N GLU A 423 0.50 -19.41 2.61
CA GLU A 423 -0.62 -20.24 2.19
C GLU A 423 -1.74 -20.14 3.23
N GLN A 424 -2.97 -20.00 2.78
CA GLN A 424 -4.16 -19.91 3.61
C GLN A 424 -5.13 -21.04 3.29
N ASN A 425 -5.53 -21.81 4.30
CA ASN A 425 -6.67 -22.73 4.20
C ASN A 425 -7.97 -21.93 4.29
N LEU A 426 -8.87 -22.11 3.32
CA LEU A 426 -10.14 -21.38 3.25
C LEU A 426 -11.23 -21.96 4.18
N GLY A 427 -10.90 -22.97 5.01
CA GLY A 427 -11.79 -23.53 6.01
C GLY A 427 -12.86 -24.49 5.47
N SER A 428 -12.95 -24.67 4.15
CA SER A 428 -13.84 -25.65 3.51
C SER A 428 -13.08 -26.50 2.52
N PRO A 429 -13.44 -27.77 2.29
CA PRO A 429 -12.77 -28.59 1.28
C PRO A 429 -13.04 -28.05 -0.13
N LEU A 430 -12.04 -28.15 -1.02
CA LEU A 430 -12.22 -27.89 -2.45
C LEU A 430 -13.14 -28.95 -3.07
N ARG A 431 -12.95 -30.20 -2.65
CA ARG A 431 -13.79 -31.34 -2.99
C ARG A 431 -13.86 -32.26 -1.80
N ARG A 432 -15.04 -32.86 -1.57
CA ARG A 432 -15.21 -33.86 -0.55
C ARG A 432 -16.23 -34.92 -1.02
N HIS A 433 -15.83 -36.19 -0.94
CA HIS A 433 -16.73 -37.31 -1.16
C HIS A 433 -16.39 -38.48 -0.22
N TYR A 434 -17.37 -39.08 0.35
CA TYR A 434 -17.26 -40.31 1.12
C TYR A 434 -18.25 -41.34 0.57
N SER A 435 -17.72 -42.42 -0.03
CA SER A 435 -18.53 -43.52 -0.52
C SER A 435 -18.80 -44.48 0.65
N ASN A 436 -20.06 -44.58 1.07
CA ASN A 436 -20.50 -45.42 2.20
C ASN A 436 -21.22 -46.70 1.78
N LEU A 437 -21.42 -46.95 0.48
CA LEU A 437 -22.20 -48.09 0.00
C LEU A 437 -21.35 -49.33 -0.30
N GLN A 438 -20.16 -49.18 -0.87
CA GLN A 438 -19.38 -50.32 -1.33
C GLN A 438 -17.92 -50.34 -0.83
N SER A 439 -17.21 -49.24 -0.90
CA SER A 439 -15.77 -49.24 -0.68
C SER A 439 -15.31 -48.46 0.54
N LEU A 440 -16.20 -47.73 1.22
CA LEU A 440 -15.86 -46.81 2.33
C LEU A 440 -14.74 -45.87 1.99
N PHE A 441 -14.65 -45.51 0.70
CA PHE A 441 -13.59 -44.65 0.18
C PHE A 441 -13.85 -43.19 0.52
N TYR A 442 -12.82 -42.50 1.01
CA TYR A 442 -12.83 -41.08 1.21
C TYR A 442 -11.93 -40.38 0.17
N GLY A 443 -12.53 -39.45 -0.60
CA GLY A 443 -11.81 -38.58 -1.52
C GLY A 443 -12.03 -37.12 -1.14
N GLY A 444 -10.99 -36.47 -0.61
CA GLY A 444 -11.02 -35.07 -0.21
C GLY A 444 -9.84 -34.29 -0.79
N LEU A 445 -10.07 -33.01 -1.12
CA LEU A 445 -9.04 -32.05 -1.54
C LEU A 445 -9.13 -30.82 -0.65
N VAL A 446 -7.98 -30.41 -0.13
CA VAL A 446 -7.85 -29.17 0.65
C VAL A 446 -8.07 -27.96 -0.27
N ASN A 447 -8.84 -27.01 0.20
CA ASN A 447 -9.04 -25.73 -0.45
C ASN A 447 -8.12 -24.70 0.19
N SER A 448 -7.01 -24.39 -0.48
CA SER A 448 -6.05 -23.42 -0.03
C SER A 448 -5.65 -22.48 -1.16
N VAL A 449 -5.17 -21.32 -0.79
CA VAL A 449 -4.72 -20.26 -1.68
C VAL A 449 -3.37 -19.74 -1.22
N LEU A 450 -2.57 -19.20 -2.14
CA LEU A 450 -1.42 -18.40 -1.78
C LEU A 450 -1.82 -16.94 -1.75
N VAL A 451 -1.42 -16.25 -0.70
CA VAL A 451 -1.62 -14.81 -0.54
C VAL A 451 -0.27 -14.11 -0.52
N ILE A 452 -0.13 -13.04 -1.29
CA ILE A 452 0.93 -12.05 -1.12
C ILE A 452 0.29 -10.73 -0.71
N ARG A 453 0.72 -10.17 0.41
CA ARG A 453 0.09 -9.03 1.09
C ARG A 453 1.08 -7.93 1.39
N SER A 454 0.64 -6.68 1.20
CA SER A 454 1.23 -5.49 1.82
C SER A 454 0.12 -4.65 2.47
N ILE A 455 0.50 -3.78 3.43
CA ILE A 455 -0.44 -2.83 4.03
C ILE A 455 0.15 -1.43 3.90
N THR A 456 -0.69 -0.49 3.50
CA THR A 456 -0.30 0.92 3.37
C THR A 456 -1.15 1.76 4.29
N THR A 457 -0.52 2.58 5.14
CA THR A 457 -1.21 3.54 6.00
C THR A 457 -1.21 4.93 5.36
N ILE A 458 -2.38 5.40 4.94
CA ILE A 458 -2.56 6.72 4.33
C ILE A 458 -3.49 7.55 5.20
N GLY A 459 -2.91 8.42 6.02
CA GLY A 459 -3.65 9.23 6.98
C GLY A 459 -4.39 8.37 8.01
N ASN A 460 -5.71 8.36 7.89
CA ASN A 460 -6.61 7.61 8.79
C ASN A 460 -6.96 6.19 8.32
N TYR A 461 -6.58 5.82 7.10
CA TYR A 461 -6.88 4.51 6.52
C TYR A 461 -5.65 3.61 6.43
N ASP A 462 -5.89 2.33 6.72
CA ASP A 462 -4.99 1.24 6.36
C ASP A 462 -5.60 0.46 5.20
N TYR A 463 -4.87 0.34 4.11
CA TYR A 463 -5.28 -0.42 2.94
C TYR A 463 -4.50 -1.73 2.90
N VAL A 464 -5.22 -2.84 3.05
CA VAL A 464 -4.65 -4.19 2.93
C VAL A 464 -4.76 -4.60 1.47
N TRP A 465 -3.62 -4.78 0.81
CA TRP A 465 -3.50 -5.13 -0.60
C TRP A 465 -3.12 -6.59 -0.71
N ASP A 466 -4.03 -7.43 -1.22
CA ASP A 466 -3.81 -8.85 -1.42
C ASP A 466 -3.87 -9.21 -2.90
N PHE A 467 -2.92 -10.05 -3.34
CA PHE A 467 -3.10 -10.88 -4.52
C PHE A 467 -3.20 -12.33 -4.05
N ILE A 468 -4.26 -12.99 -4.49
CA ILE A 468 -4.66 -14.32 -4.04
C ILE A 468 -4.66 -15.28 -5.23
N PHE A 469 -3.90 -16.36 -5.12
CA PHE A 469 -3.75 -17.36 -6.17
C PHE A 469 -4.48 -18.63 -5.79
N TYR A 470 -5.49 -18.98 -6.57
CA TYR A 470 -6.33 -20.15 -6.37
C TYR A 470 -5.78 -21.38 -7.11
N GLN A 471 -6.05 -22.57 -6.58
CA GLN A 471 -5.62 -23.85 -7.19
C GLN A 471 -6.22 -24.09 -8.58
N ASN A 472 -7.37 -23.50 -8.88
CA ASN A 472 -8.07 -23.64 -10.16
C ASN A 472 -7.56 -22.74 -11.29
N GLY A 473 -6.55 -21.91 -11.02
CA GLY A 473 -6.01 -20.97 -12.01
C GLY A 473 -6.59 -19.56 -11.92
N ALA A 474 -7.49 -19.27 -10.98
CA ALA A 474 -8.00 -17.91 -10.74
C ALA A 474 -6.98 -17.08 -9.94
N ILE A 475 -6.97 -15.78 -10.21
CA ILE A 475 -6.22 -14.77 -9.44
C ILE A 475 -7.23 -13.71 -8.98
N GLU A 476 -7.18 -13.33 -7.72
CA GLU A 476 -7.99 -12.25 -7.15
C GLU A 476 -7.08 -11.13 -6.66
N GLY A 477 -7.34 -9.90 -7.09
CA GLY A 477 -6.83 -8.69 -6.46
C GLY A 477 -7.87 -8.20 -5.46
N LYS A 478 -7.51 -8.19 -4.16
CA LYS A 478 -8.42 -7.78 -3.09
C LYS A 478 -7.84 -6.60 -2.35
N VAL A 479 -8.69 -5.58 -2.12
CA VAL A 479 -8.36 -4.44 -1.25
C VAL A 479 -9.35 -4.40 -0.11
N GLN A 480 -8.82 -4.32 1.10
CA GLN A 480 -9.63 -4.09 2.29
C GLN A 480 -9.18 -2.79 2.94
N ALA A 481 -10.09 -1.82 3.04
CA ALA A 481 -9.87 -0.60 3.80
C ALA A 481 -10.24 -0.82 5.27
N THR A 482 -9.33 -0.44 6.15
CA THR A 482 -9.49 -0.48 7.61
C THR A 482 -8.94 0.82 8.22
N GLY A 483 -8.70 0.88 9.52
CA GLY A 483 -8.37 2.11 10.22
C GLY A 483 -9.64 2.80 10.74
N TYR A 484 -9.78 4.11 10.52
CA TYR A 484 -10.96 4.86 10.94
C TYR A 484 -11.35 5.96 9.95
N ALA A 485 -12.62 6.39 9.99
CA ALA A 485 -13.17 7.35 9.04
C ALA A 485 -12.52 8.74 9.17
N SER A 486 -12.28 9.41 8.04
CA SER A 486 -12.07 10.85 8.02
C SER A 486 -13.41 11.56 8.09
N SER A 487 -13.47 12.66 8.82
CA SER A 487 -14.71 13.40 9.02
C SER A 487 -14.59 14.86 8.60
N SER A 488 -15.73 15.52 8.50
CA SER A 488 -15.85 16.97 8.36
C SER A 488 -16.57 17.56 9.57
N PHE A 489 -16.44 18.86 9.75
CA PHE A 489 -17.22 19.56 10.77
C PHE A 489 -18.71 19.58 10.38
N LEU A 490 -19.57 19.16 11.30
CA LEU A 490 -21.01 19.12 11.08
C LEU A 490 -21.62 20.51 11.35
N HIS A 491 -22.06 21.16 10.29
CA HIS A 491 -22.78 22.43 10.34
C HIS A 491 -23.92 22.47 9.31
N GLY A 492 -24.90 23.34 9.53
CA GLY A 492 -25.98 23.59 8.56
C GLY A 492 -26.68 22.30 8.12
N ASP A 493 -26.78 22.11 6.80
CA ASP A 493 -27.39 20.95 6.16
C ASP A 493 -26.41 19.76 5.92
N GLY A 494 -25.30 19.73 6.64
CA GLY A 494 -24.23 18.73 6.50
C GLY A 494 -24.72 17.27 6.51
N LEU A 495 -25.83 16.97 7.19
CA LEU A 495 -26.42 15.62 7.20
C LEU A 495 -26.87 15.10 5.83
N ARG A 496 -26.91 15.94 4.80
CA ARG A 496 -27.13 15.52 3.40
C ARG A 496 -25.92 14.75 2.84
N TYR A 497 -24.74 14.88 3.46
CA TYR A 497 -23.48 14.31 2.98
C TYR A 497 -22.98 13.15 3.84
N GLY A 498 -23.73 12.76 4.87
CA GLY A 498 -23.30 11.65 5.73
C GLY A 498 -24.12 11.56 7.01
N ASN A 499 -23.56 10.89 8.00
CA ASN A 499 -24.17 10.67 9.28
C ASN A 499 -23.42 11.39 10.41
N ARG A 500 -24.15 11.83 11.43
CA ARG A 500 -23.54 12.36 12.65
C ARG A 500 -22.81 11.24 13.39
N VAL A 501 -21.49 11.40 13.58
CA VAL A 501 -20.65 10.47 14.35
C VAL A 501 -20.47 10.98 15.78
N TRP A 502 -20.38 12.30 15.94
CA TRP A 502 -20.27 12.99 17.21
C TRP A 502 -21.06 14.31 17.14
N GLU A 503 -21.06 15.11 18.23
CA GLU A 503 -21.83 16.36 18.33
C GLU A 503 -21.62 17.30 17.12
N HIS A 504 -20.35 17.55 16.76
CA HIS A 504 -19.97 18.40 15.63
C HIS A 504 -19.18 17.63 14.55
N THR A 505 -19.30 16.30 14.51
CA THR A 505 -18.55 15.45 13.60
C THR A 505 -19.48 14.77 12.62
N LEU A 506 -19.26 15.04 11.34
CA LEU A 506 -19.93 14.41 10.21
C LEU A 506 -19.03 13.31 9.64
N GLY A 507 -19.47 12.07 9.75
CA GLY A 507 -18.91 10.96 8.98
C GLY A 507 -19.43 11.04 7.54
N THR A 508 -18.58 11.48 6.61
CA THR A 508 -18.99 11.77 5.24
C THR A 508 -19.05 10.51 4.40
N VAL A 509 -20.06 10.42 3.54
CA VAL A 509 -20.10 9.40 2.48
C VAL A 509 -19.00 9.69 1.47
N HIS A 510 -18.23 8.66 1.14
CA HIS A 510 -17.14 8.75 0.17
C HIS A 510 -16.96 7.43 -0.57
N THR A 511 -16.28 7.49 -1.69
CA THR A 511 -16.04 6.35 -2.57
C THR A 511 -14.55 6.15 -2.76
N HIS A 512 -14.10 4.89 -2.67
CA HIS A 512 -12.76 4.49 -3.07
C HIS A 512 -12.83 3.84 -4.45
N SER A 513 -11.96 4.26 -5.35
CA SER A 513 -11.80 3.68 -6.68
C SER A 513 -10.39 3.15 -6.83
N ILE A 514 -10.29 1.85 -7.10
CA ILE A 514 -9.02 1.15 -7.31
C ILE A 514 -9.00 0.60 -8.72
N ASN A 515 -8.08 1.08 -9.53
CA ASN A 515 -7.88 0.65 -10.89
C ASN A 515 -6.61 -0.19 -10.99
N TYR A 516 -6.73 -1.43 -11.49
CA TYR A 516 -5.60 -2.33 -11.72
C TYR A 516 -5.21 -2.33 -13.20
N LYS A 517 -3.90 -2.29 -13.44
CA LYS A 517 -3.32 -2.70 -14.71
C LYS A 517 -3.22 -4.22 -14.72
N VAL A 518 -3.83 -4.85 -15.73
CA VAL A 518 -3.72 -6.30 -15.97
C VAL A 518 -3.30 -6.51 -17.41
N ASP A 519 -2.05 -6.93 -17.61
CA ASP A 519 -1.49 -7.23 -18.92
C ASP A 519 -1.57 -8.75 -19.15
N LEU A 520 -2.65 -9.19 -19.80
CA LEU A 520 -2.96 -10.59 -20.03
C LEU A 520 -2.17 -11.12 -21.23
N ASP A 521 -1.60 -12.34 -21.08
CA ASP A 521 -0.94 -13.10 -22.14
C ASP A 521 -1.71 -14.38 -22.53
N VAL A 522 -2.93 -14.54 -22.05
CA VAL A 522 -3.80 -15.69 -22.38
C VAL A 522 -4.22 -15.58 -23.85
N GLY A 523 -3.86 -16.60 -24.65
CA GLY A 523 -4.20 -16.66 -26.07
C GLY A 523 -3.30 -15.86 -27.02
N GLY A 524 -2.20 -15.29 -26.53
CA GLY A 524 -1.21 -14.59 -27.36
C GLY A 524 -0.46 -13.47 -26.65
N ARG A 525 0.73 -13.14 -27.18
CA ARG A 525 1.64 -12.13 -26.61
C ARG A 525 1.32 -10.69 -27.01
N SER A 526 0.49 -10.47 -28.02
CA SER A 526 0.03 -9.16 -28.47
C SER A 526 -1.26 -8.82 -27.72
N GLY A 527 -1.09 -8.19 -26.56
CA GLY A 527 -2.19 -7.91 -25.66
C GLY A 527 -3.18 -6.88 -26.20
N SER A 528 -4.44 -7.25 -26.21
CA SER A 528 -5.53 -6.29 -26.10
C SER A 528 -5.61 -5.87 -24.64
N SER A 529 -5.47 -4.57 -24.35
CA SER A 529 -5.72 -4.03 -23.03
C SER A 529 -7.21 -4.12 -22.71
N PHE A 530 -7.57 -4.95 -21.74
CA PHE A 530 -8.92 -4.93 -21.17
C PHE A 530 -8.93 -3.97 -19.99
N ASN A 531 -9.65 -2.86 -20.11
CA ASN A 531 -10.06 -2.04 -18.98
C ASN A 531 -11.30 -2.67 -18.36
N ALA A 532 -11.12 -3.48 -17.33
CA ALA A 532 -12.24 -3.95 -16.52
C ALA A 532 -12.52 -2.93 -15.41
N CYS A 533 -13.62 -2.18 -15.54
CA CYS A 533 -14.17 -1.41 -14.42
C CYS A 533 -14.76 -2.39 -13.40
N CYS A 534 -14.18 -2.49 -12.21
CA CYS A 534 -14.78 -3.19 -11.10
C CYS A 534 -16.03 -2.44 -10.63
N TYR A 535 -17.17 -3.09 -10.72
CA TYR A 535 -18.42 -2.63 -10.13
C TYR A 535 -18.31 -2.79 -8.61
N THR A 536 -18.31 -1.69 -7.88
CA THR A 536 -18.51 -1.74 -6.42
C THR A 536 -19.97 -2.06 -6.16
N GLY A 537 -20.23 -3.23 -5.59
CA GLY A 537 -21.56 -3.58 -5.13
C GLY A 537 -22.09 -2.54 -4.14
N LYS A 538 -23.37 -2.18 -4.28
CA LYS A 538 -24.08 -1.37 -3.29
C LYS A 538 -24.07 -2.09 -1.93
N PRO A 539 -24.04 -1.33 -0.81
CA PRO A 539 -24.18 -1.88 0.52
C PRO A 539 -25.53 -2.57 0.73
#